data_f1b0e2ccfabc6925b3648673ffa20611
#
_entry.id   f1b0e2ccfabc6925b3648673ffa20611
#
_cell.length_a   1.000
_cell.length_b   1.000
_cell.length_c   1.000
_cell.angle_alpha   90.00
_cell.angle_beta   90.00
_cell.angle_gamma   90.00
#
_symmetry.space_group_name_H-M   'P 1'
#
loop_
_entity.id
_entity.type
_entity.pdbx_description
1 polymer ?
#
loop_
_entity_poly.entity_id
_entity_poly.type
_entity_poly.pdbx_seq_one_letter_code
_entity_poly.pdbx_strand_id
1 'polypeptide(L)'
;MGATKNFRRNFRKILKDQRYTLAAFAEKVDMDVSKIQRLQDIKQDGAVTLEDADTISSALNTTLGYMCGNAYTDYMLDQTKMMRDYFARNVDRRDLYFEAMAADRSREKEILDYLDEILDSVDSLHKRT
;
A
#
# COMPACT_ATOMS: atom_id res chain seq x y z
N MET A 1 -8.45 14.74 -9.14
CA MET A 1 -7.28 13.93 -9.51
C MET A 1 -7.72 12.52 -9.78
N GLY A 2 -7.36 11.97 -10.90
CA GLY A 2 -7.83 10.68 -11.31
C GLY A 2 -6.92 9.52 -10.86
N ALA A 3 -7.48 8.32 -10.92
CA ALA A 3 -6.77 7.08 -10.69
C ALA A 3 -5.55 6.92 -11.62
N THR A 4 -5.65 7.40 -12.85
CA THR A 4 -4.56 7.37 -13.83
C THR A 4 -3.33 8.15 -13.36
N LYS A 5 -3.54 9.34 -12.81
CA LYS A 5 -2.45 10.18 -12.30
C LYS A 5 -1.79 9.53 -11.09
N ASN A 6 -2.56 8.95 -10.20
CA ASN A 6 -2.07 8.21 -9.06
C ASN A 6 -1.28 6.97 -9.49
N PHE A 7 -1.77 6.25 -10.50
CA PHE A 7 -1.08 5.10 -11.08
C PHE A 7 0.30 5.50 -11.60
N ARG A 8 0.39 6.55 -12.40
CA ARG A 8 1.67 7.02 -12.96
C ARG A 8 2.68 7.36 -11.88
N ARG A 9 2.24 8.09 -10.87
CA ARG A 9 3.08 8.48 -9.74
C ARG A 9 3.58 7.26 -8.96
N ASN A 10 2.70 6.35 -8.63
CA ASN A 10 3.04 5.16 -7.89
C ASN A 10 3.94 4.23 -8.71
N PHE A 11 3.66 4.07 -9.99
CA PHE A 11 4.48 3.28 -10.88
C PHE A 11 5.92 3.78 -10.92
N ARG A 12 6.09 5.08 -11.15
CA ARG A 12 7.42 5.71 -11.16
C ARG A 12 8.16 5.48 -9.85
N LYS A 13 7.47 5.64 -8.74
CA LYS A 13 8.05 5.47 -7.41
C LYS A 13 8.50 4.03 -7.16
N ILE A 14 7.67 3.05 -7.49
CA ILE A 14 7.99 1.64 -7.30
C ILE A 14 9.15 1.21 -8.19
N LEU A 15 9.19 1.63 -9.45
CA LEU A 15 10.31 1.35 -10.33
C LEU A 15 11.63 1.80 -9.72
N LYS A 16 11.63 3.02 -9.18
CA LYS A 16 12.81 3.58 -8.52
C LYS A 16 13.18 2.79 -7.26
N ASP A 17 12.20 2.47 -6.43
CA ASP A 17 12.43 1.75 -5.18
C ASP A 17 12.94 0.33 -5.42
N GLN A 18 12.44 -0.34 -6.44
CA GLN A 18 12.87 -1.69 -6.82
C GLN A 18 14.11 -1.67 -7.74
N ARG A 19 14.63 -0.48 -8.05
CA ARG A 19 15.84 -0.29 -8.85
C ARG A 19 15.74 -0.86 -10.26
N TYR A 20 14.55 -0.85 -10.85
CA TYR A 20 14.38 -1.20 -12.24
C TYR A 20 14.83 -0.07 -13.16
N THR A 21 15.54 -0.42 -14.22
CA THR A 21 15.64 0.46 -15.38
C THR A 21 14.39 0.34 -16.23
N LEU A 22 14.07 1.35 -17.01
CA LEU A 22 12.91 1.28 -17.92
C LEU A 22 13.04 0.12 -18.89
N ALA A 23 14.24 -0.11 -19.43
CA ALA A 23 14.50 -1.21 -20.36
C ALA A 23 14.29 -2.58 -19.70
N ALA A 24 14.80 -2.77 -18.49
CA ALA A 24 14.65 -4.04 -17.76
C ALA A 24 13.18 -4.34 -17.43
N PHE A 25 12.44 -3.34 -17.02
CA PHE A 25 11.03 -3.52 -16.72
C PHE A 25 10.21 -3.76 -17.99
N ALA A 26 10.49 -3.04 -19.06
CA ALA A 26 9.84 -3.25 -20.36
C ALA A 26 10.02 -4.69 -20.86
N GLU A 27 11.22 -5.24 -20.73
CA GLU A 27 11.48 -6.64 -21.05
C GLU A 27 10.66 -7.60 -20.19
N LYS A 28 10.59 -7.33 -18.89
CA LYS A 28 9.83 -8.17 -17.93
C LYS A 28 8.36 -8.27 -18.29
N VAL A 29 7.74 -7.18 -18.73
CA VAL A 29 6.31 -7.13 -19.06
C VAL A 29 6.02 -7.26 -20.56
N ASP A 30 7.04 -7.46 -21.38
CA ASP A 30 6.93 -7.58 -22.84
C ASP A 30 6.23 -6.36 -23.47
N MET A 31 6.70 -5.18 -23.13
CA MET A 31 6.21 -3.91 -23.64
C MET A 31 7.38 -3.08 -24.19
N ASP A 32 7.09 -2.15 -25.11
CA ASP A 32 8.10 -1.23 -25.61
C ASP A 32 8.58 -0.27 -24.49
N VAL A 33 9.88 0.02 -24.48
CA VAL A 33 10.48 0.96 -23.53
C VAL A 33 9.81 2.33 -23.60
N SER A 34 9.49 2.80 -24.81
CA SER A 34 8.80 4.08 -25.00
C SER A 34 7.42 4.10 -24.35
N LYS A 35 6.71 2.96 -24.38
CA LYS A 35 5.42 2.82 -23.73
C LYS A 35 5.57 2.89 -22.19
N ILE A 36 6.55 2.17 -21.64
CA ILE A 36 6.84 2.20 -20.20
C ILE A 36 7.23 3.62 -19.77
N GLN A 37 8.05 4.30 -20.53
CA GLN A 37 8.44 5.68 -20.24
C GLN A 37 7.23 6.61 -20.18
N ARG A 38 6.29 6.49 -21.11
CA ARG A 38 5.07 7.29 -21.10
C ARG A 38 4.16 6.96 -19.93
N LEU A 39 4.05 5.68 -19.59
CA LEU A 39 3.17 5.25 -18.49
C LEU A 39 3.67 5.70 -17.13
N GLN A 40 4.97 5.86 -16.92
CA GLN A 40 5.53 6.32 -15.66
C GLN A 40 5.75 7.85 -15.59
N ASP A 41 5.58 8.55 -16.71
CA ASP A 41 5.80 10.00 -16.77
C ASP A 41 4.57 10.74 -16.21
N ILE A 42 4.75 11.38 -15.06
CA ILE A 42 3.69 12.10 -14.36
C ILE A 42 3.19 13.34 -15.12
N LYS A 43 3.93 13.77 -16.14
CA LYS A 43 3.54 14.92 -16.98
C LYS A 43 2.62 14.54 -18.13
N GLN A 44 2.47 13.26 -18.40
CA GLN A 44 1.60 12.77 -19.47
C GLN A 44 0.13 12.81 -19.03
N ASP A 45 -0.75 13.16 -19.97
CA ASP A 45 -2.18 13.26 -19.76
C ASP A 45 -2.97 12.13 -20.45
N GLY A 46 -2.31 11.14 -20.98
CA GLY A 46 -2.97 10.04 -21.67
C GLY A 46 -3.65 9.06 -20.71
N ALA A 47 -4.66 8.36 -21.21
CA ALA A 47 -5.30 7.29 -20.46
C ALA A 47 -4.36 6.08 -20.35
N VAL A 48 -4.46 5.39 -19.22
CA VAL A 48 -3.83 4.08 -19.01
C VAL A 48 -4.92 3.04 -19.13
N THR A 49 -4.72 2.03 -19.98
CA THR A 49 -5.71 0.95 -20.12
C THR A 49 -5.73 0.09 -18.86
N LEU A 50 -6.89 -0.46 -18.55
CA LEU A 50 -7.02 -1.37 -17.42
C LEU A 50 -6.09 -2.57 -17.56
N GLU A 51 -5.96 -3.11 -18.76
CA GLU A 51 -5.09 -4.23 -19.07
C GLU A 51 -3.62 -3.92 -18.77
N ASP A 52 -3.13 -2.78 -19.24
CA ASP A 52 -1.76 -2.34 -18.98
C ASP A 52 -1.52 -2.12 -17.48
N ALA A 53 -2.46 -1.46 -16.81
CA ALA A 53 -2.36 -1.20 -15.38
C ALA A 53 -2.34 -2.50 -14.57
N ASP A 54 -3.16 -3.47 -14.94
CA ASP A 54 -3.20 -4.77 -14.27
C ASP A 54 -1.90 -5.55 -14.48
N THR A 55 -1.41 -5.59 -15.70
CA THR A 55 -0.13 -6.25 -16.04
C THR A 55 1.03 -5.67 -15.24
N ILE A 56 1.11 -4.35 -15.20
CA ILE A 56 2.18 -3.64 -14.46
C ILE A 56 2.06 -3.89 -12.97
N SER A 57 0.87 -3.78 -12.41
CA SER A 57 0.63 -3.99 -10.98
C SER A 57 1.03 -5.40 -10.56
N SER A 58 0.63 -6.40 -11.34
CA SER A 58 0.99 -7.80 -11.08
C SER A 58 2.50 -8.02 -11.15
N ALA A 59 3.17 -7.43 -12.14
CA ALA A 59 4.62 -7.55 -12.29
C ALA A 59 5.39 -6.91 -11.13
N LEU A 60 4.80 -5.89 -10.50
CA LEU A 60 5.39 -5.22 -9.34
C LEU A 60 4.96 -5.82 -8.00
N ASN A 61 4.22 -6.93 -8.02
CA ASN A 61 3.69 -7.58 -6.81
C ASN A 61 2.83 -6.65 -5.96
N THR A 62 2.02 -5.84 -6.61
CA THR A 62 1.08 -4.93 -5.95
C THR A 62 -0.32 -5.10 -6.52
N THR A 63 -1.28 -4.38 -5.99
CA THR A 63 -2.66 -4.41 -6.47
C THR A 63 -2.96 -3.19 -7.32
N LEU A 64 -3.91 -3.34 -8.23
CA LEU A 64 -4.41 -2.22 -9.04
C LEU A 64 -4.98 -1.10 -8.14
N GLY A 65 -5.71 -1.47 -7.10
CA GLY A 65 -6.27 -0.52 -6.15
C GLY A 65 -5.21 0.31 -5.45
N TYR A 66 -4.12 -0.32 -5.04
CA TYR A 66 -2.99 0.37 -4.45
C TYR A 66 -2.33 1.34 -5.45
N MET A 67 -2.09 0.88 -6.67
CA MET A 67 -1.46 1.69 -7.71
C MET A 67 -2.29 2.92 -8.07
N CYS A 68 -3.60 2.81 -8.02
CA CYS A 68 -4.51 3.92 -8.31
C CYS A 68 -4.71 4.89 -7.13
N GLY A 69 -4.01 4.68 -6.03
CA GLY A 69 -4.12 5.53 -4.85
C GLY A 69 -5.46 5.37 -4.16
N ASN A 70 -5.81 4.14 -3.79
CA ASN A 70 -7.09 3.85 -3.14
C ASN A 70 -7.16 4.58 -1.79
N ALA A 71 -7.96 5.63 -1.73
CA ALA A 71 -8.16 6.44 -0.52
C ALA A 71 -8.70 5.61 0.66
N TYR A 72 -9.47 4.56 0.38
CA TYR A 72 -9.97 3.67 1.42
C TYR A 72 -8.83 2.89 2.09
N THR A 73 -7.86 2.40 1.32
CA THR A 73 -6.69 1.70 1.86
C THR A 73 -5.89 2.62 2.77
N ASP A 74 -5.64 3.86 2.35
CA ASP A 74 -4.93 4.85 3.16
C ASP A 74 -5.69 5.15 4.45
N TYR A 75 -7.01 5.31 4.36
CA TYR A 75 -7.85 5.53 5.52
C TYR A 75 -7.76 4.36 6.50
N MET A 76 -7.85 3.13 6.03
CA MET A 76 -7.76 1.94 6.88
C MET A 76 -6.40 1.82 7.55
N LEU A 77 -5.32 2.16 6.84
CA LEU A 77 -3.98 2.18 7.41
C LEU A 77 -3.88 3.19 8.55
N ASP A 78 -4.37 4.41 8.34
CA ASP A 78 -4.36 5.47 9.36
C ASP A 78 -5.17 5.07 10.58
N GLN A 79 -6.36 4.49 10.39
CA GLN A 79 -7.20 4.02 11.49
C GLN A 79 -6.51 2.91 12.29
N THR A 80 -5.84 1.97 11.61
CA THR A 80 -5.12 0.89 12.27
C THR A 80 -3.95 1.42 13.10
N LYS A 81 -3.19 2.37 12.57
CA LYS A 81 -2.10 3.04 13.30
C LYS A 81 -2.63 3.80 14.52
N MET A 82 -3.73 4.52 14.37
CA MET A 82 -4.35 5.25 15.47
C MET A 82 -4.80 4.31 16.59
N MET A 83 -5.41 3.18 16.24
CA MET A 83 -5.83 2.17 17.21
C MET A 83 -4.64 1.59 17.97
N ARG A 84 -3.57 1.23 17.25
CA ARG A 84 -2.35 0.71 17.88
C ARG A 84 -1.76 1.75 18.85
N ASP A 85 -1.64 3.00 18.41
CA ASP A 85 -1.08 4.07 19.22
C ASP A 85 -1.94 4.35 20.45
N TYR A 86 -3.26 4.31 20.29
CA TYR A 86 -4.19 4.46 21.40
C TYR A 86 -3.97 3.38 22.46
N PHE A 87 -3.92 2.11 22.06
CA PHE A 87 -3.70 1.01 23.00
C PHE A 87 -2.32 1.07 23.65
N ALA A 88 -1.31 1.52 22.91
CA ALA A 88 0.05 1.65 23.45
C ALA A 88 0.17 2.77 24.50
N ARG A 89 -0.55 3.89 24.31
CA ARG A 89 -0.45 5.07 25.17
C ARG A 89 -1.37 5.05 26.36
N ASN A 90 -2.48 4.33 26.31
CA ASN A 90 -3.52 4.34 27.31
C ASN A 90 -3.57 3.01 28.08
N VAL A 91 -2.45 2.64 28.70
CA VAL A 91 -2.33 1.37 29.45
C VAL A 91 -3.43 1.24 30.50
N ASP A 92 -3.65 2.27 31.31
CA ASP A 92 -4.65 2.22 32.38
C ASP A 92 -6.07 2.07 31.83
N ARG A 93 -6.39 2.83 30.75
CA ARG A 93 -7.69 2.72 30.10
C ARG A 93 -7.86 1.39 29.39
N ARG A 94 -6.79 0.88 28.84
CA ARG A 94 -6.77 -0.43 28.20
C ARG A 94 -7.09 -1.51 29.22
N ASP A 95 -6.44 -1.47 30.36
CA ASP A 95 -6.68 -2.43 31.45
C ASP A 95 -8.14 -2.36 31.93
N LEU A 96 -8.67 -1.17 32.17
CA LEU A 96 -10.05 -0.98 32.56
C LEU A 96 -11.04 -1.50 31.50
N TYR A 97 -10.74 -1.24 30.24
CA TYR A 97 -11.58 -1.70 29.14
C TYR A 97 -11.66 -3.24 29.11
N PHE A 98 -10.52 -3.91 29.20
CA PHE A 98 -10.48 -5.35 29.16
C PHE A 98 -11.08 -5.99 30.43
N GLU A 99 -10.91 -5.36 31.59
CA GLU A 99 -11.58 -5.79 32.81
C GLU A 99 -13.09 -5.66 32.69
N ALA A 100 -13.58 -4.52 32.21
CA ALA A 100 -15.01 -4.27 32.04
C ALA A 100 -15.65 -5.24 31.05
N MET A 101 -14.91 -5.67 30.03
CA MET A 101 -15.37 -6.64 29.06
C MET A 101 -15.17 -8.09 29.51
N ALA A 102 -14.67 -8.30 30.73
CA ALA A 102 -14.29 -9.62 31.27
C ALA A 102 -13.32 -10.35 30.33
N ALA A 103 -12.47 -9.60 29.65
CA ALA A 103 -11.49 -10.14 28.73
C ALA A 103 -10.20 -10.50 29.44
N ASP A 104 -9.63 -11.65 29.06
CA ASP A 104 -8.32 -12.08 29.51
C ASP A 104 -7.21 -11.18 28.92
N ARG A 105 -6.13 -10.94 29.68
CA ARG A 105 -4.98 -10.18 29.20
C ARG A 105 -4.26 -10.84 28.01
N SER A 106 -4.40 -12.15 27.86
CA SER A 106 -3.91 -12.84 26.68
C SER A 106 -4.59 -12.35 25.40
N ARG A 107 -5.88 -11.99 25.48
CA ARG A 107 -6.60 -11.43 24.32
C ARG A 107 -6.12 -10.04 23.96
N GLU A 108 -5.70 -9.25 24.92
CA GLU A 108 -5.08 -7.94 24.67
C GLU A 108 -3.83 -8.10 23.82
N LYS A 109 -2.96 -9.03 24.21
CA LYS A 109 -1.76 -9.32 23.46
C LYS A 109 -2.07 -9.81 22.05
N GLU A 110 -3.03 -10.70 21.90
CA GLU A 110 -3.48 -11.18 20.60
C GLU A 110 -3.97 -10.05 19.70
N ILE A 111 -4.74 -9.12 20.26
CA ILE A 111 -5.26 -7.95 19.51
C ILE A 111 -4.10 -7.07 19.05
N LEU A 112 -3.16 -6.76 19.95
CA LEU A 112 -2.00 -5.94 19.60
C LEU A 112 -1.10 -6.62 18.57
N ASP A 113 -0.85 -7.91 18.71
CA ASP A 113 -0.07 -8.68 17.75
C ASP A 113 -0.75 -8.70 16.38
N TYR A 114 -2.06 -8.86 16.36
CA TYR A 114 -2.84 -8.83 15.12
C TYR A 114 -2.78 -7.45 14.44
N LEU A 115 -2.90 -6.37 15.21
CA LEU A 115 -2.76 -5.01 14.67
C LEU A 115 -1.36 -4.77 14.13
N ASP A 116 -0.33 -5.24 14.80
CA ASP A 116 1.05 -5.13 14.34
C ASP A 116 1.26 -5.92 13.05
N GLU A 117 0.70 -7.12 12.92
CA GLU A 117 0.75 -7.90 11.69
C GLU A 117 0.09 -7.16 10.52
N ILE A 118 -1.08 -6.56 10.74
CA ILE A 118 -1.77 -5.77 9.72
C ILE A 118 -0.90 -4.58 9.29
N LEU A 119 -0.33 -3.84 10.25
CA LEU A 119 0.51 -2.70 9.96
C LEU A 119 1.77 -3.11 9.20
N ASP A 120 2.42 -4.20 9.61
CA ASP A 120 3.60 -4.70 8.93
C ASP A 120 3.29 -5.12 7.49
N SER A 121 2.16 -5.76 7.26
CA SER A 121 1.71 -6.15 5.92
C SER A 121 1.47 -4.93 5.04
N VAL A 122 0.80 -3.90 5.56
CA VAL A 122 0.52 -2.67 4.82
C VAL A 122 1.80 -1.87 4.60
N ASP A 123 2.67 -1.76 5.61
CA ASP A 123 3.96 -1.09 5.48
C ASP A 123 4.85 -1.79 4.44
N SER A 124 4.80 -3.11 4.34
CA SER A 124 5.51 -3.85 3.30
C SER A 124 5.03 -3.48 1.90
N LEU A 125 3.73 -3.29 1.72
CA LEU A 125 3.17 -2.80 0.45
C LEU A 125 3.63 -1.37 0.17
N HIS A 126 3.63 -0.49 1.17
CA HIS A 126 4.12 0.88 1.02
C HIS A 126 5.62 0.95 0.74
N LYS A 127 6.42 0.10 1.36
CA LYS A 127 7.87 0.07 1.14
C LYS A 127 8.26 -0.39 -0.26
N ARG A 128 7.36 -1.04 -0.97
CA ARG A 128 7.56 -1.43 -2.37
C ARG A 128 7.23 -0.30 -3.35
N THR A 129 6.77 0.81 -2.86
CA THR A 129 6.39 1.97 -3.68
C THR A 129 7.47 3.03 -3.72
#